data_634e49a766883b9d27dc5a996233d094
#
_entry.id   634e49a766883b9d27dc5a996233d094
#
_cell.length_a   1.000
_cell.length_b   1.000
_cell.length_c   1.000
_cell.angle_alpha   90.00
_cell.angle_beta   90.00
_cell.angle_gamma   90.00
#
_symmetry.space_group_name_H-M   'P 1'
#
loop_
_entity.id
_entity.type
_entity.pdbx_description
1 polymer ?
#
loop_
_entity_poly.entity_id
_entity_poly.type
_entity_poly.pdbx_seq_one_letter_code
_entity_poly.pdbx_strand_id
1 'polypeptide(L)'
;MKWFFFLACFVISGATLAQVRPIYFINDKITTDSTKATSYAIYGKLSTEELWTIKRFDLYNDLIMTGTYKDVDLKTPHGKFTYYGDVDMFNNQFDTFYYFKDRYRFTSQIGNFIDGKKTGVWLSFYPDGKVLTSEIFVENMLNGLYSSYDRKGKMISTGNYVNGKMDGEWLLYGGLQKDIYEMGILKSSVKDKKLLRREYGSPAFN
;
A
#
# COMPACT_ATOMS: atom_id res chain seq x y z
N MET A 1 -46.81 54.76 -1.66
CA MET A 1 -46.64 53.53 -0.88
C MET A 1 -45.25 52.96 -1.22
N LYS A 2 -44.23 53.22 -0.35
CA LYS A 2 -42.84 52.84 -0.58
C LYS A 2 -42.60 51.52 0.16
N TRP A 3 -42.25 50.47 -0.56
CA TRP A 3 -41.87 49.20 0.00
C TRP A 3 -40.38 49.23 0.30
N PHE A 4 -40.03 49.16 1.59
CA PHE A 4 -38.65 48.90 2.04
C PHE A 4 -38.37 47.42 2.02
N PHE A 5 -37.48 47.00 1.10
CA PHE A 5 -36.87 45.66 1.16
C PHE A 5 -35.78 45.69 2.25
N PHE A 6 -36.04 45.01 3.34
CA PHE A 6 -35.01 44.71 4.36
C PHE A 6 -34.13 43.57 3.76
N LEU A 7 -32.91 43.93 3.39
CA LEU A 7 -31.86 42.97 3.08
C LEU A 7 -31.34 42.41 4.38
N ALA A 8 -31.78 41.21 4.79
CA ALA A 8 -31.22 40.51 5.92
C ALA A 8 -29.81 40.01 5.52
N CYS A 9 -28.77 40.72 5.95
CA CYS A 9 -27.40 40.20 5.95
C CYS A 9 -27.32 38.96 6.85
N PHE A 10 -27.38 37.79 6.31
CA PHE A 10 -26.93 36.59 7.00
C PHE A 10 -25.41 36.67 7.14
N VAL A 11 -24.96 37.05 8.31
CA VAL A 11 -23.59 36.87 8.73
C VAL A 11 -23.40 35.38 8.94
N ILE A 12 -22.91 34.69 7.91
CA ILE A 12 -22.43 33.32 8.04
C ILE A 12 -21.14 33.42 8.88
N SER A 13 -21.28 33.13 10.16
CA SER A 13 -20.14 32.93 11.08
C SER A 13 -19.18 31.92 10.45
N GLY A 14 -17.94 32.36 10.21
CA GLY A 14 -16.94 31.65 9.45
C GLY A 14 -16.62 30.26 10.00
N ALA A 15 -17.27 29.25 9.45
CA ALA A 15 -16.64 27.95 9.36
C ALA A 15 -15.52 28.14 8.32
N THR A 16 -14.27 28.15 8.76
CA THR A 16 -13.11 28.05 7.87
C THR A 16 -13.24 26.71 7.14
N LEU A 17 -13.82 26.75 5.95
CA LEU A 17 -13.84 25.59 5.05
C LEU A 17 -12.38 25.20 4.83
N ALA A 18 -12.04 23.99 5.20
CA ALA A 18 -10.74 23.43 4.89
C ALA A 18 -10.51 23.64 3.38
N GLN A 19 -9.44 24.36 3.02
CA GLN A 19 -9.18 24.72 1.64
C GLN A 19 -8.67 23.46 0.94
N VAL A 20 -9.59 22.70 0.34
CA VAL A 20 -9.27 21.52 -0.47
C VAL A 20 -8.67 22.03 -1.78
N ARG A 21 -7.39 21.71 -2.02
CA ARG A 21 -6.68 22.07 -3.25
C ARG A 21 -6.39 20.81 -4.05
N PRO A 22 -6.75 20.74 -5.34
CA PRO A 22 -6.28 19.68 -6.21
C PRO A 22 -4.79 19.90 -6.52
N ILE A 23 -4.02 18.81 -6.48
CA ILE A 23 -2.64 18.76 -6.96
C ILE A 23 -2.51 17.63 -7.97
N TYR A 24 -1.59 17.79 -8.91
CA TYR A 24 -1.39 16.86 -10.00
C TYR A 24 -0.05 16.15 -9.87
N PHE A 25 0.01 14.92 -10.38
CA PHE A 25 1.22 14.09 -10.35
C PHE A 25 1.54 13.55 -11.74
N ILE A 26 2.82 13.53 -12.08
CA ILE A 26 3.37 12.70 -13.15
C ILE A 26 4.10 11.56 -12.43
N ASN A 27 3.54 10.34 -12.51
CA ASN A 27 3.94 9.23 -11.67
C ASN A 27 3.80 9.62 -10.18
N ASP A 28 4.91 9.66 -9.43
CA ASP A 28 4.89 10.05 -8.00
C ASP A 28 5.44 11.46 -7.72
N LYS A 29 5.69 12.25 -8.77
CA LYS A 29 6.20 13.62 -8.64
C LYS A 29 5.08 14.64 -8.84
N ILE A 30 4.97 15.60 -7.91
CA ILE A 30 4.04 16.72 -8.04
C ILE A 30 4.42 17.54 -9.28
N THR A 31 3.41 17.94 -10.04
CA THR A 31 3.54 18.79 -11.23
C THR A 31 2.54 19.95 -11.21
N THR A 32 2.90 21.06 -11.79
CA THR A 32 1.99 22.18 -12.09
C THR A 32 1.31 22.03 -13.46
N ASP A 33 1.81 21.13 -14.32
CA ASP A 33 1.24 20.86 -15.65
C ASP A 33 0.19 19.75 -15.54
N SER A 34 -1.07 20.15 -15.43
CA SER A 34 -2.20 19.21 -15.34
C SER A 34 -2.42 18.42 -16.63
N THR A 35 -1.93 18.92 -17.79
CA THR A 35 -2.12 18.24 -19.08
C THR A 35 -1.27 16.98 -19.23
N LYS A 36 -0.20 16.89 -18.47
CA LYS A 36 0.71 15.73 -18.45
C LYS A 36 0.51 14.84 -17.20
N ALA A 37 -0.45 15.20 -16.37
CA ALA A 37 -0.69 14.45 -15.15
C ALA A 37 -1.11 13.01 -15.45
N THR A 38 -0.63 12.07 -14.63
CA THR A 38 -1.05 10.66 -14.62
C THR A 38 -2.02 10.36 -13.48
N SER A 39 -2.12 11.29 -12.52
CA SER A 39 -3.05 11.22 -11.39
C SER A 39 -3.19 12.59 -10.74
N TYR A 40 -4.24 12.75 -9.93
CA TYR A 40 -4.43 13.94 -9.13
C TYR A 40 -4.79 13.56 -7.69
N ALA A 41 -4.65 14.52 -6.78
CA ALA A 41 -5.07 14.33 -5.41
C ALA A 41 -5.84 15.53 -4.88
N ILE A 42 -6.69 15.23 -3.93
CA ILE A 42 -7.35 16.20 -3.08
C ILE A 42 -6.69 16.07 -1.70
N TYR A 43 -6.26 17.18 -1.14
CA TYR A 43 -5.67 17.18 0.18
C TYR A 43 -6.14 18.38 1.00
N GLY A 44 -6.12 18.22 2.30
CA GLY A 44 -6.53 19.26 3.22
C GLY A 44 -6.18 18.91 4.65
N LYS A 45 -6.32 19.89 5.54
CA LYS A 45 -6.10 19.74 6.97
C LYS A 45 -7.32 20.27 7.69
N LEU A 46 -7.92 19.45 8.56
CA LEU A 46 -8.95 19.95 9.49
C LEU A 46 -8.29 20.82 10.56
N SER A 47 -8.98 21.86 11.01
CA SER A 47 -8.45 22.78 12.01
C SER A 47 -8.11 22.11 13.36
N THR A 48 -8.70 20.94 13.62
CA THR A 48 -8.49 20.13 14.83
C THR A 48 -7.42 19.07 14.67
N GLU A 49 -6.87 18.89 13.45
CA GLU A 49 -5.86 17.84 13.16
C GLU A 49 -4.48 18.45 12.95
N GLU A 50 -3.45 17.71 13.31
CA GLU A 50 -2.06 18.11 13.09
C GLU A 50 -1.55 17.74 11.70
N LEU A 51 -2.14 16.71 11.06
CA LEU A 51 -1.68 16.12 9.82
C LEU A 51 -2.52 16.58 8.62
N TRP A 52 -1.88 16.63 7.47
CA TRP A 52 -2.51 16.83 6.17
C TRP A 52 -3.00 15.50 5.62
N THR A 53 -4.30 15.37 5.41
CA THR A 53 -4.90 14.18 4.80
C THR A 53 -4.95 14.31 3.29
N ILE A 54 -4.59 13.23 2.56
CA ILE A 54 -4.62 13.15 1.11
C ILE A 54 -5.49 11.99 0.63
N LYS A 55 -6.23 12.23 -0.47
CA LYS A 55 -6.84 11.20 -1.30
C LYS A 55 -6.36 11.40 -2.73
N ARG A 56 -5.66 10.42 -3.28
CA ARG A 56 -5.13 10.45 -4.65
C ARG A 56 -5.97 9.56 -5.56
N PHE A 57 -6.27 10.06 -6.73
CA PHE A 57 -7.09 9.43 -7.74
C PHE A 57 -6.33 9.31 -9.06
N ASP A 58 -6.63 8.29 -9.85
CA ASP A 58 -6.21 8.26 -11.24
C ASP A 58 -7.05 9.22 -12.11
N LEU A 59 -6.80 9.24 -13.42
CA LEU A 59 -7.54 10.12 -14.35
C LEU A 59 -8.97 9.67 -14.64
N TYR A 60 -9.36 8.47 -14.18
CA TYR A 60 -10.72 7.94 -14.26
C TYR A 60 -11.53 8.22 -13.00
N ASN A 61 -10.96 8.98 -12.05
CA ASN A 61 -11.51 9.31 -10.73
C ASN A 61 -11.53 8.12 -9.74
N ASP A 62 -10.73 7.10 -9.98
CA ASP A 62 -10.61 5.99 -9.07
C ASP A 62 -9.61 6.26 -7.98
N LEU A 63 -9.99 5.98 -6.74
CA LEU A 63 -9.12 6.13 -5.59
C LEU A 63 -7.96 5.14 -5.67
N ILE A 64 -6.73 5.66 -5.70
CA ILE A 64 -5.49 4.86 -5.77
C ILE A 64 -4.67 4.91 -4.50
N MET A 65 -4.86 5.94 -3.64
CA MET A 65 -4.15 6.04 -2.37
C MET A 65 -4.85 6.99 -1.39
N THR A 66 -4.78 6.64 -0.10
CA THR A 66 -5.06 7.57 1.01
C THR A 66 -3.89 7.56 1.98
N GLY A 67 -3.65 8.70 2.64
CA GLY A 67 -2.59 8.81 3.64
C GLY A 67 -2.58 10.15 4.34
N THR A 68 -1.60 10.35 5.19
CA THR A 68 -1.40 11.59 5.93
C THR A 68 0.05 12.07 5.86
N TYR A 69 0.25 13.38 5.95
CA TYR A 69 1.55 14.03 5.86
C TYR A 69 1.71 15.07 6.96
N LYS A 70 2.94 15.30 7.40
CA LYS A 70 3.25 16.36 8.39
C LYS A 70 3.22 17.76 7.77
N ASP A 71 3.55 17.88 6.52
CA ASP A 71 3.75 19.17 5.84
C ASP A 71 2.77 19.37 4.67
N VAL A 72 2.52 20.64 4.35
CA VAL A 72 1.62 21.06 3.27
C VAL A 72 2.15 20.70 1.88
N ASP A 73 3.48 20.54 1.76
CA ASP A 73 4.14 20.18 0.50
C ASP A 73 4.11 18.67 0.23
N LEU A 74 3.48 17.88 1.14
CA LEU A 74 3.35 16.42 1.05
C LEU A 74 4.69 15.70 0.88
N LYS A 75 5.73 16.16 1.58
CA LYS A 75 7.09 15.60 1.52
C LYS A 75 7.34 14.54 2.59
N THR A 76 6.68 14.68 3.76
CA THR A 76 6.92 13.84 4.92
C THR A 76 5.68 13.01 5.24
N PRO A 77 5.53 11.81 4.63
CA PRO A 77 4.45 10.89 4.98
C PRO A 77 4.52 10.52 6.46
N HIS A 78 3.37 10.51 7.12
CA HIS A 78 3.26 10.19 8.55
C HIS A 78 1.89 9.61 8.86
N GLY A 79 1.83 8.49 9.59
CA GLY A 79 0.60 7.78 9.88
C GLY A 79 0.26 6.69 8.87
N LYS A 80 -1.01 6.27 8.86
CA LYS A 80 -1.49 5.16 8.05
C LYS A 80 -1.63 5.54 6.58
N PHE A 81 -1.13 4.67 5.71
CA PHE A 81 -1.33 4.71 4.26
C PHE A 81 -2.10 3.48 3.79
N THR A 82 -2.99 3.70 2.84
CA THR A 82 -3.71 2.63 2.13
C THR A 82 -3.55 2.85 0.64
N TYR A 83 -3.11 1.83 -0.07
CA TYR A 83 -2.99 1.82 -1.52
C TYR A 83 -4.06 0.91 -2.11
N TYR A 84 -4.58 1.29 -3.26
CA TYR A 84 -5.60 0.54 -3.99
C TYR A 84 -5.06 0.11 -5.33
N GLY A 85 -5.20 -1.18 -5.62
CA GLY A 85 -4.79 -1.80 -6.87
C GLY A 85 -5.97 -2.02 -7.81
N ASP A 86 -5.66 -2.21 -9.07
CA ASP A 86 -6.61 -2.61 -10.10
C ASP A 86 -6.63 -4.13 -10.21
N VAL A 87 -7.83 -4.73 -10.31
CA VAL A 87 -8.02 -6.19 -10.34
C VAL A 87 -7.45 -6.79 -11.62
N ASP A 88 -7.66 -6.15 -12.77
CA ASP A 88 -7.17 -6.67 -14.06
C ASP A 88 -5.65 -6.57 -14.16
N MET A 89 -5.07 -5.47 -13.66
CA MET A 89 -3.61 -5.35 -13.55
C MET A 89 -3.02 -6.44 -12.64
N PHE A 90 -3.67 -6.71 -11.50
CA PHE A 90 -3.26 -7.79 -10.61
C PHE A 90 -3.35 -9.16 -11.28
N ASN A 91 -4.48 -9.44 -11.97
CA ASN A 91 -4.67 -10.68 -12.71
C ASN A 91 -3.57 -10.89 -13.75
N ASN A 92 -3.26 -9.85 -14.53
CA ASN A 92 -2.20 -9.91 -15.54
C ASN A 92 -0.80 -10.12 -14.93
N GLN A 93 -0.51 -9.48 -13.81
CA GLN A 93 0.79 -9.58 -13.14
C GLN A 93 1.04 -10.94 -12.51
N PHE A 94 -0.01 -11.55 -11.93
CA PHE A 94 0.10 -12.78 -11.14
C PHE A 94 -0.51 -14.01 -11.80
N ASP A 95 -0.92 -13.90 -13.08
CA ASP A 95 -1.61 -14.95 -13.84
C ASP A 95 -2.80 -15.52 -13.04
N THR A 96 -3.73 -14.64 -12.66
CA THR A 96 -4.91 -14.96 -11.85
C THR A 96 -6.19 -14.50 -12.56
N PHE A 97 -7.37 -14.93 -12.03
CA PHE A 97 -8.66 -14.66 -12.63
C PHE A 97 -9.66 -14.22 -11.57
N TYR A 98 -9.36 -13.11 -10.85
CA TYR A 98 -10.33 -12.48 -9.96
C TYR A 98 -11.33 -11.69 -10.80
N TYR A 99 -12.62 -11.85 -10.48
CA TYR A 99 -13.70 -11.09 -11.08
C TYR A 99 -14.69 -10.65 -10.00
N PHE A 100 -15.06 -9.38 -10.02
CA PHE A 100 -16.07 -8.80 -9.14
C PHE A 100 -17.03 -7.96 -10.00
N LYS A 101 -18.34 -8.19 -9.86
CA LYS A 101 -19.37 -7.54 -10.68
C LYS A 101 -19.36 -6.01 -10.52
N ASP A 102 -19.17 -5.53 -9.28
CA ASP A 102 -19.42 -4.13 -8.93
C ASP A 102 -18.16 -3.38 -8.46
N ARG A 103 -16.98 -3.98 -8.61
CA ARG A 103 -15.72 -3.34 -8.24
C ARG A 103 -14.55 -3.89 -9.07
N TYR A 104 -13.66 -3.00 -9.46
CA TYR A 104 -12.39 -3.33 -10.10
C TYR A 104 -11.17 -2.80 -9.32
N ARG A 105 -11.42 -2.14 -8.20
CA ARG A 105 -10.36 -1.73 -7.25
C ARG A 105 -10.45 -2.53 -5.96
N PHE A 106 -9.29 -2.78 -5.36
CA PHE A 106 -9.18 -3.46 -4.08
C PHE A 106 -8.06 -2.82 -3.24
N THR A 107 -8.10 -2.98 -1.93
CA THR A 107 -6.99 -2.58 -1.06
C THR A 107 -5.79 -3.48 -1.36
N SER A 108 -4.76 -2.94 -1.99
CA SER A 108 -3.56 -3.70 -2.38
C SER A 108 -2.50 -3.72 -1.29
N GLN A 109 -2.36 -2.61 -0.53
CA GLN A 109 -1.37 -2.53 0.54
C GLN A 109 -1.82 -1.56 1.64
N ILE A 110 -1.47 -1.89 2.90
CA ILE A 110 -1.66 -1.02 4.07
C ILE A 110 -0.39 -1.04 4.90
N GLY A 111 0.02 0.13 5.42
CA GLY A 111 1.12 0.25 6.36
C GLY A 111 1.19 1.63 6.99
N ASN A 112 2.24 1.86 7.75
CA ASN A 112 2.45 3.13 8.45
C ASN A 112 3.78 3.75 8.07
N PHE A 113 3.79 5.07 8.01
CA PHE A 113 4.99 5.88 7.95
C PHE A 113 5.19 6.64 9.27
N ILE A 114 6.44 6.78 9.68
CA ILE A 114 6.87 7.71 10.71
C ILE A 114 7.98 8.55 10.09
N ASP A 115 7.75 9.87 10.00
CA ASP A 115 8.70 10.85 9.49
C ASP A 115 9.31 10.48 8.13
N GLY A 116 8.43 10.10 7.18
CA GLY A 116 8.81 9.74 5.83
C GLY A 116 9.33 8.31 5.66
N LYS A 117 9.43 7.53 6.74
CA LYS A 117 10.00 6.18 6.71
C LYS A 117 8.92 5.13 6.99
N LYS A 118 8.88 4.08 6.16
CA LYS A 118 8.06 2.89 6.42
C LYS A 118 8.45 2.29 7.76
N THR A 119 7.43 2.01 8.60
CA THR A 119 7.64 1.49 9.95
C THR A 119 6.54 0.50 10.32
N GLY A 120 6.89 -0.52 11.13
CA GLY A 120 5.96 -1.53 11.61
C GLY A 120 5.49 -2.48 10.53
N VAL A 121 4.31 -3.07 10.73
CA VAL A 121 3.76 -4.09 9.84
C VAL A 121 3.19 -3.44 8.58
N TRP A 122 3.60 -3.97 7.44
CA TRP A 122 3.04 -3.69 6.12
C TRP A 122 2.38 -4.95 5.58
N LEU A 123 1.12 -4.82 5.17
CA LEU A 123 0.34 -5.92 4.62
C LEU A 123 0.03 -5.65 3.16
N SER A 124 0.28 -6.64 2.30
CA SER A 124 -0.23 -6.66 0.93
C SER A 124 -1.36 -7.69 0.83
N PHE A 125 -2.29 -7.47 -0.10
CA PHE A 125 -3.51 -8.26 -0.18
C PHE A 125 -3.75 -8.78 -1.60
N TYR A 126 -4.44 -9.89 -1.67
CA TYR A 126 -5.14 -10.37 -2.85
C TYR A 126 -6.39 -9.53 -3.11
N PRO A 127 -6.93 -9.53 -4.35
CA PRO A 127 -8.17 -8.82 -4.67
C PRO A 127 -9.39 -9.22 -3.84
N ASP A 128 -9.43 -10.44 -3.29
CA ASP A 128 -10.48 -10.92 -2.38
C ASP A 128 -10.28 -10.49 -0.92
N GLY A 129 -9.21 -9.73 -0.63
CA GLY A 129 -8.92 -9.20 0.70
C GLY A 129 -8.09 -10.11 1.59
N LYS A 130 -7.73 -11.31 1.13
CA LYS A 130 -6.81 -12.17 1.88
C LYS A 130 -5.39 -11.60 1.83
N VAL A 131 -4.63 -11.84 2.89
CA VAL A 131 -3.24 -11.40 2.97
C VAL A 131 -2.39 -12.15 1.94
N LEU A 132 -1.63 -11.41 1.15
CA LEU A 132 -0.61 -11.91 0.23
C LEU A 132 0.76 -11.94 0.93
N THR A 133 1.17 -10.81 1.55
CA THR A 133 2.41 -10.73 2.32
C THR A 133 2.21 -9.94 3.61
N SER A 134 2.98 -10.29 4.63
CA SER A 134 3.19 -9.52 5.85
C SER A 134 4.68 -9.27 6.03
N GLU A 135 5.05 -8.01 6.16
CA GLU A 135 6.42 -7.52 6.19
C GLU A 135 6.59 -6.57 7.38
N ILE A 136 7.73 -6.61 8.06
CA ILE A 136 8.04 -5.66 9.12
C ILE A 136 9.15 -4.73 8.66
N PHE A 137 8.89 -3.42 8.73
CA PHE A 137 9.85 -2.38 8.38
C PHE A 137 10.31 -1.62 9.62
N VAL A 138 11.59 -1.28 9.64
CA VAL A 138 12.21 -0.30 10.53
C VAL A 138 12.96 0.69 9.64
N GLU A 139 12.54 1.95 9.65
CA GLU A 139 13.17 3.03 8.86
C GLU A 139 13.40 2.71 7.38
N ASN A 140 12.38 2.21 6.68
CA ASN A 140 12.38 1.77 5.27
C ASN A 140 13.10 0.43 5.00
N MET A 141 13.73 -0.19 5.97
CA MET A 141 14.40 -1.47 5.80
C MET A 141 13.54 -2.61 6.34
N LEU A 142 13.46 -3.72 5.62
CA LEU A 142 12.89 -4.97 6.14
C LEU A 142 13.68 -5.40 7.37
N ASN A 143 13.01 -5.50 8.52
CA ASN A 143 13.67 -5.87 9.77
C ASN A 143 12.64 -6.54 10.69
N GLY A 144 12.62 -7.85 10.70
CA GLY A 144 11.66 -8.67 11.42
C GLY A 144 11.05 -9.77 10.57
N LEU A 145 9.96 -10.34 11.06
CA LEU A 145 9.29 -11.47 10.42
C LEU A 145 8.69 -11.07 9.08
N TYR A 146 8.96 -11.89 8.08
CA TYR A 146 8.30 -11.92 6.78
C TYR A 146 7.41 -13.16 6.68
N SER A 147 6.24 -13.02 6.06
CA SER A 147 5.40 -14.16 5.70
C SER A 147 4.70 -13.90 4.37
N SER A 148 4.54 -14.93 3.55
CA SER A 148 3.72 -14.89 2.34
C SER A 148 2.73 -16.05 2.32
N TYR A 149 1.59 -15.82 1.67
CA TYR A 149 0.46 -16.74 1.68
C TYR A 149 -0.07 -16.96 0.26
N ASP A 150 -0.65 -18.12 0.00
CA ASP A 150 -1.35 -18.40 -1.23
C ASP A 150 -2.79 -17.83 -1.20
N ARG A 151 -3.51 -17.95 -2.33
CA ARG A 151 -4.90 -17.50 -2.48
C ARG A 151 -5.89 -18.20 -1.53
N LYS A 152 -5.51 -19.34 -0.93
CA LYS A 152 -6.31 -20.05 0.08
C LYS A 152 -5.98 -19.61 1.50
N GLY A 153 -4.95 -18.75 1.68
CA GLY A 153 -4.44 -18.32 2.97
C GLY A 153 -3.45 -19.30 3.61
N LYS A 154 -2.98 -20.33 2.87
CA LYS A 154 -1.91 -21.22 3.32
C LYS A 154 -0.58 -20.47 3.22
N MET A 155 0.23 -20.52 4.28
CA MET A 155 1.57 -19.93 4.28
C MET A 155 2.47 -20.62 3.26
N ILE A 156 3.09 -19.83 2.38
CA ILE A 156 4.03 -20.28 1.34
C ILE A 156 5.46 -20.15 1.84
N SER A 157 5.80 -18.99 2.42
CA SER A 157 7.14 -18.76 2.94
C SER A 157 7.11 -17.90 4.20
N THR A 158 8.08 -18.11 5.07
CA THR A 158 8.31 -17.30 6.26
C THR A 158 9.76 -17.35 6.69
N GLY A 159 10.25 -16.27 7.29
CA GLY A 159 11.60 -16.14 7.83
C GLY A 159 11.83 -14.74 8.36
N ASN A 160 13.02 -14.45 8.82
CA ASN A 160 13.37 -13.14 9.34
C ASN A 160 14.26 -12.36 8.36
N TYR A 161 14.02 -11.06 8.33
CA TYR A 161 14.96 -10.08 7.78
C TYR A 161 15.68 -9.36 8.90
N VAL A 162 16.98 -9.11 8.72
CA VAL A 162 17.78 -8.21 9.54
C VAL A 162 18.46 -7.20 8.62
N ASN A 163 18.15 -5.92 8.79
CA ASN A 163 18.66 -4.82 7.95
C ASN A 163 18.51 -5.09 6.43
N GLY A 164 17.34 -5.56 6.01
CA GLY A 164 17.02 -5.85 4.61
C GLY A 164 17.58 -7.15 4.06
N LYS A 165 18.27 -7.96 4.86
CA LYS A 165 18.85 -9.25 4.45
C LYS A 165 18.16 -10.41 5.14
N MET A 166 17.95 -11.50 4.40
CA MET A 166 17.46 -12.77 4.99
C MET A 166 18.45 -13.25 6.05
N ASP A 167 17.94 -13.62 7.23
CA ASP A 167 18.77 -14.10 8.33
C ASP A 167 18.06 -15.20 9.12
N GLY A 168 18.83 -16.19 9.59
CA GLY A 168 18.31 -17.35 10.30
C GLY A 168 17.56 -18.33 9.41
N GLU A 169 16.58 -19.00 9.99
CA GLU A 169 15.79 -20.04 9.33
C GLU A 169 14.71 -19.44 8.42
N TRP A 170 14.63 -19.97 7.20
CA TRP A 170 13.59 -19.68 6.24
C TRP A 170 12.87 -20.96 5.82
N LEU A 171 11.55 -20.96 5.96
CA LEU A 171 10.68 -22.00 5.46
C LEU A 171 10.08 -21.54 4.13
N LEU A 172 10.23 -22.32 3.08
CA LEU A 172 9.78 -22.04 1.73
C LEU A 172 8.85 -23.16 1.24
N TYR A 173 8.00 -22.85 0.25
CA TYR A 173 7.07 -23.78 -0.35
C TYR A 173 6.20 -24.51 0.69
N GLY A 174 5.66 -23.74 1.66
CA GLY A 174 4.81 -24.33 2.71
C GLY A 174 5.57 -25.23 3.68
N GLY A 175 6.89 -25.01 3.86
CA GLY A 175 7.75 -25.77 4.74
C GLY A 175 8.44 -26.98 4.09
N LEU A 176 8.24 -27.20 2.77
CA LEU A 176 8.89 -28.30 2.03
C LEU A 176 10.37 -28.03 1.73
N GLN A 177 10.82 -26.80 1.91
CA GLN A 177 12.22 -26.42 1.87
C GLN A 177 12.55 -25.57 3.10
N LYS A 178 13.66 -25.88 3.74
CA LYS A 178 14.22 -25.15 4.85
C LYS A 178 15.62 -24.67 4.48
N ASP A 179 15.78 -23.36 4.47
CA ASP A 179 17.04 -22.69 4.20
C ASP A 179 17.54 -21.99 5.46
N ILE A 180 18.85 -21.96 5.64
CA ILE A 180 19.50 -21.18 6.70
C ILE A 180 20.34 -20.10 6.05
N TYR A 181 20.05 -18.87 6.40
CA TYR A 181 20.79 -17.69 5.94
C TYR A 181 21.58 -17.04 7.08
N GLU A 182 22.68 -16.44 6.72
CA GLU A 182 23.46 -15.55 7.59
C GLU A 182 23.70 -14.26 6.83
N MET A 183 23.04 -13.19 7.26
CA MET A 183 23.11 -11.85 6.65
C MET A 183 22.96 -11.85 5.11
N GLY A 184 22.00 -12.61 4.59
CA GLY A 184 21.69 -12.73 3.16
C GLY A 184 22.46 -13.81 2.41
N ILE A 185 23.39 -14.51 3.06
CA ILE A 185 24.17 -15.58 2.46
C ILE A 185 23.57 -16.93 2.84
N LEU A 186 23.17 -17.73 1.84
CA LEU A 186 22.66 -19.08 2.06
C LEU A 186 23.77 -19.99 2.59
N LYS A 187 23.58 -20.57 3.77
CA LYS A 187 24.52 -21.49 4.43
C LYS A 187 24.15 -22.95 4.25
N SER A 188 22.86 -23.26 4.28
CA SER A 188 22.38 -24.63 4.07
C SER A 188 20.96 -24.62 3.50
N SER A 189 20.62 -25.68 2.79
CA SER A 189 19.29 -25.88 2.22
C SER A 189 18.91 -27.36 2.30
N VAL A 190 17.78 -27.65 2.91
CA VAL A 190 17.20 -29.00 3.00
C VAL A 190 15.85 -28.98 2.28
N LYS A 191 15.64 -29.92 1.35
CA LYS A 191 14.45 -29.97 0.48
C LYS A 191 13.83 -31.35 0.48
N ASP A 192 12.51 -31.42 0.60
CA ASP A 192 11.75 -32.61 0.21
C ASP A 192 11.48 -32.56 -1.31
N LYS A 193 12.47 -33.02 -2.07
CA LYS A 193 12.40 -33.00 -3.55
C LYS A 193 11.20 -33.78 -4.11
N LYS A 194 10.73 -34.83 -3.44
CA LYS A 194 9.60 -35.67 -3.90
C LYS A 194 8.29 -34.91 -3.76
N LEU A 195 8.06 -34.28 -2.60
CA LEU A 195 6.85 -33.48 -2.34
C LEU A 195 6.85 -32.19 -3.16
N LEU A 196 8.00 -31.52 -3.28
CA LEU A 196 8.13 -30.31 -4.09
C LEU A 196 7.75 -30.56 -5.56
N ARG A 197 8.23 -31.65 -6.17
CA ARG A 197 7.86 -32.02 -7.55
C ARG A 197 6.38 -32.30 -7.69
N ARG A 198 5.76 -32.94 -6.69
CA ARG A 198 4.34 -33.27 -6.71
C ARG A 198 3.45 -32.02 -6.60
N GLU A 199 3.80 -31.08 -5.73
CA GLU A 199 2.97 -29.93 -5.41
C GLU A 199 3.21 -28.69 -6.30
N TYR A 200 4.44 -28.50 -6.78
CA TYR A 200 4.85 -27.27 -7.51
C TYR A 200 5.42 -27.55 -8.93
N GLY A 201 5.49 -28.83 -9.36
CA GLY A 201 6.01 -29.19 -10.69
C GLY A 201 7.53 -29.30 -10.78
N SER A 202 8.04 -29.69 -11.95
CA SER A 202 9.42 -30.16 -12.14
C SER A 202 10.53 -29.12 -12.36
N PRO A 203 10.33 -27.89 -12.86
CA PRO A 203 11.48 -27.07 -13.29
C PRO A 203 12.12 -26.18 -12.25
N ALA A 204 11.57 -26.03 -11.09
CA ALA A 204 12.02 -24.99 -10.12
C ALA A 204 13.16 -25.42 -9.18
N PHE A 205 13.72 -26.67 -9.33
CA PHE A 205 14.56 -27.28 -8.27
C PHE A 205 15.89 -27.85 -8.77
N ASN A 206 16.45 -27.26 -9.84
CA ASN A 206 17.85 -27.57 -10.24
C ASN A 206 18.84 -26.82 -9.37
#